data_f73fc51c035610375d2d596333921227
#
_entry.id   f73fc51c035610375d2d596333921227
#
_cell.length_a   1.000
_cell.length_b   1.000
_cell.length_c   1.000
_cell.angle_alpha   90.00
_cell.angle_beta   90.00
_cell.angle_gamma   90.00
#
_symmetry.space_group_name_H-M   'P 1'
#
loop_
_entity.id
_entity.type
_entity.pdbx_description
1 polymer ?
#
loop_
_entity_poly.entity_id
_entity_poly.type
_entity_poly.pdbx_seq_one_letter_code
_entity_poly.pdbx_strand_id
1 'polypeptide(L)'
;VNPPVRLFYLDARMLGIPASGYHRFADGHATMAVKALGLVPVARDGGAAMTRSETVTFLNDLCLMAPAGLLTPAIRWEAVDDHRARATLTLGAHTVSGMLVFGADGGLADFWSDDRGRALPDGTVATGQRWSTPISSHRAFGPFTLTARGEARYAAEAGAYAYIELEFDDITYDLTPP
;
A
#
# COMPACT_ATOMS: atom_id res chain seq x y z
N VAL A 1 11.88 19.52 3.10
CA VAL A 1 11.14 18.29 3.46
C VAL A 1 11.88 17.16 2.78
N ASN A 2 12.34 16.17 3.55
CA ASN A 2 12.98 14.99 2.97
C ASN A 2 11.95 14.24 2.09
N PRO A 3 12.37 13.68 0.94
CA PRO A 3 11.48 12.86 0.13
C PRO A 3 10.97 11.67 0.95
N PRO A 4 9.72 11.25 0.73
CA PRO A 4 9.17 10.13 1.48
C PRO A 4 9.95 8.85 1.17
N VAL A 5 10.18 8.06 2.22
CA VAL A 5 10.82 6.74 2.12
C VAL A 5 9.86 5.71 2.68
N ARG A 6 9.64 4.63 1.93
CA ARG A 6 8.92 3.44 2.38
C ARG A 6 9.86 2.24 2.30
N LEU A 7 9.98 1.54 3.41
CA LEU A 7 10.71 0.29 3.48
C LEU A 7 9.73 -0.79 3.96
N PHE A 8 9.64 -1.86 3.22
CA PHE A 8 8.83 -3.01 3.60
C PHE A 8 9.71 -4.27 3.57
N TYR A 9 9.78 -4.93 4.71
CA TYR A 9 10.46 -6.21 4.84
C TYR A 9 9.43 -7.32 5.06
N LEU A 10 9.53 -8.39 4.29
CA LEU A 10 8.69 -9.57 4.39
C LEU A 10 9.55 -10.77 4.79
N ASP A 11 9.18 -11.42 5.87
CA ASP A 11 9.65 -12.76 6.20
C ASP A 11 8.49 -13.75 6.01
N ALA A 12 8.67 -14.72 5.14
CA ALA A 12 7.61 -15.58 4.66
C ALA A 12 8.08 -17.02 4.41
N ARG A 13 7.12 -17.89 4.12
CA ARG A 13 7.40 -19.24 3.61
C ARG A 13 6.70 -19.42 2.27
N MET A 14 7.45 -19.77 1.24
CA MET A 14 6.95 -20.12 -0.09
C MET A 14 7.09 -21.63 -0.27
N LEU A 15 5.97 -22.36 -0.37
CA LEU A 15 5.96 -23.82 -0.47
C LEU A 15 6.79 -24.50 0.65
N GLY A 16 6.72 -23.96 1.88
CA GLY A 16 7.47 -24.46 3.04
C GLY A 16 8.93 -23.97 3.14
N ILE A 17 9.47 -23.32 2.10
CA ILE A 17 10.83 -22.79 2.06
C ILE A 17 10.84 -21.37 2.62
N PRO A 18 11.72 -21.03 3.59
CA PRO A 18 11.88 -19.67 4.05
C PRO A 18 12.25 -18.72 2.90
N ALA A 19 11.54 -17.59 2.82
CA ALA A 19 11.77 -16.56 1.84
C ALA A 19 11.73 -15.19 2.52
N SER A 20 12.64 -14.29 2.15
CA SER A 20 12.62 -12.90 2.59
C SER A 20 12.40 -11.97 1.40
N GLY A 21 11.53 -10.99 1.57
CA GLY A 21 11.27 -9.94 0.59
C GLY A 21 11.66 -8.58 1.16
N TYR A 22 12.17 -7.73 0.29
CA TYR A 22 12.50 -6.37 0.62
C TYR A 22 11.99 -5.44 -0.48
N HIS A 23 11.09 -4.54 -0.12
CA HIS A 23 10.64 -3.45 -0.96
C HIS A 23 11.23 -2.14 -0.46
N ARG A 24 11.78 -1.35 -1.36
CA ARG A 24 12.25 -0.01 -1.10
C ARG A 24 11.59 0.96 -2.08
N PHE A 25 10.92 1.95 -1.55
CA PHE A 25 10.48 3.14 -2.28
C PHE A 25 11.21 4.33 -1.68
N ALA A 26 12.08 4.95 -2.43
CA ALA A 26 12.83 6.14 -2.03
C ALA A 26 13.30 6.90 -3.28
N ASP A 27 13.46 8.20 -3.15
CA ASP A 27 13.93 9.08 -4.23
C ASP A 27 13.05 8.99 -5.49
N GLY A 28 11.74 8.71 -5.32
CA GLY A 28 10.78 8.55 -6.41
C GLY A 28 10.94 7.24 -7.21
N HIS A 29 11.63 6.24 -6.68
CA HIS A 29 11.86 4.94 -7.32
C HIS A 29 11.51 3.79 -6.38
N ALA A 30 10.82 2.78 -6.93
CA ALA A 30 10.53 1.54 -6.23
C ALA A 30 11.37 0.38 -6.76
N THR A 31 11.83 -0.45 -5.83
CA THR A 31 12.51 -1.70 -6.13
C THR A 31 12.03 -2.79 -5.19
N MET A 32 11.98 -4.03 -5.69
CA MET A 32 11.69 -5.22 -4.91
C MET A 32 12.77 -6.27 -5.13
N ALA A 33 13.14 -6.97 -4.08
CA ALA A 33 14.00 -8.15 -4.15
C ALA A 33 13.45 -9.23 -3.24
N VAL A 34 13.39 -10.47 -3.73
CA VAL A 34 12.99 -11.64 -2.95
C VAL A 34 14.12 -12.66 -3.00
N LYS A 35 14.44 -13.25 -1.85
CA LYS A 35 15.47 -14.28 -1.70
C LYS A 35 14.89 -15.51 -1.02
N ALA A 36 15.18 -16.70 -1.56
CA ALA A 36 14.95 -17.96 -0.87
C ALA A 36 16.12 -18.27 0.06
N LEU A 37 15.82 -18.80 1.27
CA LEU A 37 16.79 -19.12 2.32
C LEU A 37 17.71 -17.93 2.69
N GLY A 38 17.26 -16.69 2.44
CA GLY A 38 18.05 -15.48 2.66
C GLY A 38 19.24 -15.27 1.71
N LEU A 39 19.54 -16.23 0.84
CA LEU A 39 20.76 -16.28 0.01
C LEU A 39 20.47 -16.24 -1.49
N VAL A 40 19.54 -17.06 -1.97
CA VAL A 40 19.29 -17.24 -3.39
C VAL A 40 18.29 -16.22 -3.90
N PRO A 41 18.67 -15.27 -4.78
CA PRO A 41 17.73 -14.33 -5.36
C PRO A 41 16.75 -15.08 -6.27
N VAL A 42 15.44 -14.97 -6.00
CA VAL A 42 14.37 -15.63 -6.75
C VAL A 42 13.53 -14.64 -7.55
N ALA A 43 13.51 -13.38 -7.15
CA ALA A 43 12.86 -12.31 -7.91
C ALA A 43 13.54 -10.96 -7.66
N ARG A 44 13.56 -10.14 -8.71
CA ARG A 44 13.90 -8.72 -8.65
C ARG A 44 12.96 -7.98 -9.59
N ASP A 45 12.43 -6.87 -9.14
CA ASP A 45 11.58 -6.02 -9.95
C ASP A 45 11.90 -4.54 -9.68
N GLY A 46 11.54 -3.68 -10.62
CA GLY A 46 11.78 -2.25 -10.56
C GLY A 46 11.22 -1.55 -11.81
N GLY A 47 11.58 -0.28 -11.99
CA GLY A 47 11.17 0.53 -13.12
C GLY A 47 9.85 1.27 -12.90
N ALA A 48 9.36 1.91 -13.98
CA ALA A 48 8.26 2.87 -13.89
C ALA A 48 6.93 2.24 -13.45
N ALA A 49 6.61 1.04 -13.94
CA ALA A 49 5.36 0.35 -13.58
C ALA A 49 5.34 -0.05 -12.10
N MET A 50 6.44 -0.60 -11.59
CA MET A 50 6.61 -0.90 -10.17
C MET A 50 6.53 0.38 -9.34
N THR A 51 7.22 1.44 -9.74
CA THR A 51 7.24 2.72 -9.03
C THR A 51 5.83 3.32 -8.95
N ARG A 52 5.06 3.28 -10.06
CA ARG A 52 3.66 3.72 -10.05
C ARG A 52 2.81 2.91 -9.08
N SER A 53 2.91 1.58 -9.12
CA SER A 53 2.17 0.68 -8.23
C SER A 53 2.52 0.93 -6.76
N GLU A 54 3.81 1.10 -6.44
CA GLU A 54 4.26 1.38 -5.07
C GLU A 54 3.92 2.81 -4.62
N THR A 55 3.74 3.76 -5.54
CA THR A 55 3.20 5.09 -5.19
C THR A 55 1.74 4.97 -4.72
N VAL A 56 0.93 4.10 -5.33
CA VAL A 56 -0.41 3.79 -4.84
C VAL A 56 -0.36 3.11 -3.47
N THR A 57 0.54 2.11 -3.31
CA THR A 57 0.72 1.42 -2.03
C THR A 57 1.15 2.40 -0.93
N PHE A 58 2.06 3.33 -1.23
CA PHE A 58 2.47 4.38 -0.30
C PHE A 58 1.28 5.27 0.13
N LEU A 59 0.44 5.71 -0.81
CA LEU A 59 -0.78 6.48 -0.50
C LEU A 59 -1.73 5.68 0.40
N ASN A 60 -1.91 4.38 0.11
CA ASN A 60 -2.73 3.49 0.93
C ASN A 60 -2.15 3.31 2.34
N ASP A 61 -0.84 3.11 2.48
CA ASP A 61 -0.19 2.98 3.78
C ASP A 61 -0.39 4.23 4.67
N LEU A 62 -0.36 5.42 4.05
CA LEU A 62 -0.72 6.65 4.77
C LEU A 62 -2.16 6.60 5.29
N CYS A 63 -3.11 6.08 4.49
CA CYS A 63 -4.50 5.97 4.91
C CYS A 63 -4.68 4.97 6.06
N LEU A 64 -3.97 3.84 6.02
CA LEU A 64 -4.12 2.76 6.99
C LEU A 64 -3.38 3.02 8.31
N MET A 65 -2.15 3.53 8.22
CA MET A 65 -1.20 3.54 9.34
C MET A 65 -0.72 4.93 9.74
N ALA A 66 -0.70 5.91 8.84
CA ALA A 66 -0.09 7.22 9.09
C ALA A 66 -0.92 8.39 8.54
N PRO A 67 -2.20 8.55 8.95
CA PRO A 67 -3.12 9.50 8.34
C PRO A 67 -2.67 10.97 8.44
N ALA A 68 -1.83 11.33 9.40
CA ALA A 68 -1.23 12.67 9.47
C ALA A 68 -0.37 13.00 8.22
N GLY A 69 0.22 11.98 7.59
CA GLY A 69 0.96 12.13 6.33
C GLY A 69 0.10 12.52 5.14
N LEU A 70 -1.22 12.36 5.24
CA LEU A 70 -2.17 12.78 4.20
C LEU A 70 -2.36 14.31 4.13
N LEU A 71 -1.86 15.05 5.12
CA LEU A 71 -1.93 16.53 5.15
C LEU A 71 -0.78 17.20 4.37
N THR A 72 0.02 16.42 3.63
CA THR A 72 1.11 16.96 2.79
C THR A 72 0.57 17.73 1.58
N PRO A 73 1.24 18.81 1.14
CA PRO A 73 0.90 19.52 -0.11
C PRO A 73 1.02 18.65 -1.39
N ALA A 74 1.71 17.50 -1.31
CA ALA A 74 1.81 16.57 -2.43
C ALA A 74 0.49 15.83 -2.73
N ILE A 75 -0.49 15.90 -1.81
CA ILE A 75 -1.80 15.29 -1.96
C ILE A 75 -2.85 16.37 -2.20
N ARG A 76 -3.60 16.21 -3.28
CA ARG A 76 -4.77 17.01 -3.60
C ARG A 76 -6.03 16.23 -3.28
N TRP A 77 -6.99 16.89 -2.65
CA TRP A 77 -8.26 16.31 -2.21
C TRP A 77 -9.43 16.80 -3.02
N GLU A 78 -10.37 15.89 -3.28
CA GLU A 78 -11.66 16.15 -3.89
C GLU A 78 -12.75 15.44 -3.08
N ALA A 79 -13.72 16.17 -2.56
CA ALA A 79 -14.91 15.60 -1.97
C ALA A 79 -15.80 15.01 -3.08
N VAL A 80 -16.17 13.74 -2.96
CA VAL A 80 -17.03 13.05 -3.94
C VAL A 80 -18.47 13.04 -3.43
N ASP A 81 -18.68 12.68 -2.18
CA ASP A 81 -19.95 12.74 -1.46
C ASP A 81 -19.67 12.70 0.06
N ASP A 82 -20.72 12.50 0.86
CA ASP A 82 -20.66 12.54 2.33
C ASP A 82 -19.77 11.42 2.93
N HIS A 83 -19.50 10.38 2.18
CA HIS A 83 -18.73 9.20 2.63
C HIS A 83 -17.51 8.89 1.78
N ARG A 84 -17.25 9.66 0.72
CA ARG A 84 -16.13 9.39 -0.18
C ARG A 84 -15.32 10.63 -0.49
N ALA A 85 -14.01 10.47 -0.44
CA ALA A 85 -13.06 11.49 -0.86
C ALA A 85 -12.01 10.87 -1.79
N ARG A 86 -11.62 11.62 -2.82
CA ARG A 86 -10.51 11.25 -3.70
C ARG A 86 -9.24 11.96 -3.26
N ALA A 87 -8.18 11.18 -3.06
CA ALA A 87 -6.82 11.67 -2.87
C ALA A 87 -6.02 11.49 -4.17
N THR A 88 -5.36 12.54 -4.62
CA THR A 88 -4.43 12.49 -5.77
C THR A 88 -3.04 12.86 -5.27
N LEU A 89 -2.13 11.89 -5.28
CA LEU A 89 -0.74 12.03 -4.84
C LEU A 89 0.19 12.19 -6.05
N THR A 90 1.07 13.19 -6.00
CA THR A 90 2.14 13.36 -6.99
C THR A 90 3.50 13.22 -6.30
N LEU A 91 4.26 12.20 -6.69
CA LEU A 91 5.64 11.97 -6.24
C LEU A 91 6.56 11.78 -7.45
N GLY A 92 7.52 12.66 -7.62
CA GLY A 92 8.39 12.66 -8.79
C GLY A 92 7.60 12.73 -10.10
N ALA A 93 7.81 11.78 -10.98
CA ALA A 93 7.12 11.70 -12.28
C ALA A 93 5.76 10.96 -12.21
N HIS A 94 5.35 10.46 -11.05
CA HIS A 94 4.15 9.65 -10.89
C HIS A 94 3.04 10.43 -10.20
N THR A 95 1.89 10.51 -10.86
CA THR A 95 0.63 10.98 -10.27
C THR A 95 -0.34 9.80 -10.23
N VAL A 96 -0.85 9.50 -9.04
CA VAL A 96 -1.80 8.41 -8.79
C VAL A 96 -2.97 8.92 -7.97
N SER A 97 -4.10 8.22 -8.06
CA SER A 97 -5.29 8.55 -7.29
C SER A 97 -5.81 7.34 -6.52
N GLY A 98 -6.40 7.62 -5.36
CA GLY A 98 -7.12 6.66 -4.55
C GLY A 98 -8.44 7.22 -4.07
N MET A 99 -9.43 6.37 -3.95
CA MET A 99 -10.72 6.68 -3.36
C MET A 99 -10.74 6.17 -1.93
N LEU A 100 -10.95 7.05 -0.97
CA LEU A 100 -11.22 6.71 0.41
C LEU A 100 -12.72 6.61 0.62
N VAL A 101 -13.17 5.52 1.23
CA VAL A 101 -14.55 5.27 1.59
C VAL A 101 -14.65 5.22 3.10
N PHE A 102 -15.53 6.02 3.68
CA PHE A 102 -15.71 6.13 5.13
C PHE A 102 -17.02 5.49 5.57
N GLY A 103 -16.99 4.81 6.71
CA GLY A 103 -18.18 4.30 7.38
C GLY A 103 -19.03 5.42 7.98
N ALA A 104 -20.22 5.06 8.46
CA ALA A 104 -21.11 6.00 9.12
C ALA A 104 -20.54 6.59 10.43
N ASP A 105 -19.57 5.92 11.02
CA ASP A 105 -18.81 6.35 12.19
C ASP A 105 -17.63 7.27 11.85
N GLY A 106 -17.41 7.55 10.56
CA GLY A 106 -16.28 8.34 10.06
C GLY A 106 -14.95 7.57 9.96
N GLY A 107 -14.92 6.30 10.35
CA GLY A 107 -13.76 5.43 10.16
C GLY A 107 -13.54 5.08 8.69
N LEU A 108 -12.27 4.90 8.28
CA LEU A 108 -11.96 4.44 6.93
C LEU A 108 -12.45 2.99 6.76
N ALA A 109 -13.35 2.74 5.82
CA ALA A 109 -13.91 1.42 5.54
C ALA A 109 -13.24 0.73 4.36
N ASP A 110 -12.78 1.50 3.37
CA ASP A 110 -12.07 0.96 2.21
C ASP A 110 -11.19 2.04 1.58
N PHE A 111 -10.15 1.60 0.91
CA PHE A 111 -9.40 2.39 -0.06
C PHE A 111 -9.35 1.61 -1.36
N TRP A 112 -9.55 2.27 -2.50
CA TRP A 112 -9.34 1.63 -3.79
C TRP A 112 -8.69 2.56 -4.81
N SER A 113 -7.99 1.96 -5.76
CA SER A 113 -7.32 2.66 -6.86
C SER A 113 -7.34 1.80 -8.12
N ASP A 114 -7.50 2.44 -9.27
CA ASP A 114 -7.36 1.83 -10.60
C ASP A 114 -5.94 2.06 -11.18
N ASP A 115 -5.07 2.76 -10.44
CA ASP A 115 -3.71 3.12 -10.84
C ASP A 115 -2.65 2.07 -10.47
N ARG A 116 -3.00 1.08 -9.64
CA ARG A 116 -2.07 0.04 -9.23
C ARG A 116 -2.06 -1.13 -10.21
N GLY A 117 -0.92 -1.33 -10.87
CA GLY A 117 -0.72 -2.49 -11.73
C GLY A 117 -0.52 -3.79 -10.94
N ARG A 118 -0.89 -4.92 -11.54
CA ARG A 118 -0.67 -6.26 -11.02
C ARG A 118 0.41 -6.96 -11.83
N ALA A 119 1.50 -7.36 -11.18
CA ALA A 119 2.52 -8.17 -11.81
C ALA A 119 1.95 -9.54 -12.24
N LEU A 120 2.25 -9.96 -13.45
CA LEU A 120 1.85 -11.25 -14.01
C LEU A 120 3.04 -12.21 -14.02
N PRO A 121 2.78 -13.54 -14.06
CA PRO A 121 3.86 -14.56 -14.07
C PRO A 121 4.82 -14.46 -15.25
N ASP A 122 4.39 -13.85 -16.35
CA ASP A 122 5.23 -13.62 -17.55
C ASP A 122 6.12 -12.37 -17.44
N GLY A 123 6.10 -11.68 -16.30
CA GLY A 123 6.88 -10.47 -16.05
C GLY A 123 6.22 -9.18 -16.57
N THR A 124 5.03 -9.27 -17.17
CA THR A 124 4.27 -8.08 -17.58
C THR A 124 3.44 -7.53 -16.41
N VAL A 125 2.86 -6.35 -16.61
CA VAL A 125 2.00 -5.69 -15.61
C VAL A 125 0.63 -5.46 -16.21
N ALA A 126 -0.39 -6.11 -15.66
CA ALA A 126 -1.79 -5.81 -15.97
C ALA A 126 -2.19 -4.47 -15.32
N THR A 127 -2.80 -3.60 -16.09
CA THR A 127 -3.31 -2.29 -15.65
C THR A 127 -4.82 -2.22 -15.78
N GLY A 128 -5.46 -1.23 -15.13
CA GLY A 128 -6.91 -1.00 -15.22
C GLY A 128 -7.75 -1.97 -14.39
N GLN A 129 -7.13 -2.80 -13.57
CA GLN A 129 -7.84 -3.61 -12.58
C GLN A 129 -7.92 -2.83 -11.27
N ARG A 130 -9.12 -2.73 -10.70
CA ARG A 130 -9.29 -2.11 -9.39
C ARG A 130 -8.58 -2.92 -8.33
N TRP A 131 -7.72 -2.23 -7.58
CA TRP A 131 -7.12 -2.71 -6.37
C TRP A 131 -7.75 -2.04 -5.17
N SER A 132 -8.07 -2.78 -4.11
CA SER A 132 -8.70 -2.24 -2.91
C SER A 132 -8.16 -2.86 -1.63
N THR A 133 -8.33 -2.13 -0.52
CA THR A 133 -7.97 -2.59 0.82
C THR A 133 -9.13 -2.38 1.79
N PRO A 134 -10.19 -3.20 1.69
CA PRO A 134 -11.31 -3.14 2.64
C PRO A 134 -10.82 -3.44 4.06
N ILE A 135 -11.31 -2.64 5.01
CA ILE A 135 -10.93 -2.68 6.41
C ILE A 135 -12.04 -3.39 7.18
N SER A 136 -11.67 -4.40 7.94
CA SER A 136 -12.61 -5.19 8.75
C SER A 136 -12.65 -4.77 10.23
N SER A 137 -11.59 -4.14 10.74
CA SER A 137 -11.58 -3.63 12.10
C SER A 137 -10.57 -2.51 12.32
N HIS A 138 -10.83 -1.70 13.34
CA HIS A 138 -9.93 -0.68 13.88
C HIS A 138 -9.60 -1.00 15.33
N ARG A 139 -8.44 -0.54 15.83
CA ARG A 139 -8.09 -0.56 17.25
C ARG A 139 -7.20 0.62 17.63
N ALA A 140 -7.02 0.84 18.92
CA ALA A 140 -6.09 1.82 19.44
C ALA A 140 -4.64 1.34 19.30
N PHE A 141 -3.78 2.22 18.76
CA PHE A 141 -2.32 2.13 18.77
C PHE A 141 -1.80 3.39 19.45
N GLY A 142 -1.46 3.29 20.73
CA GLY A 142 -1.20 4.46 21.57
C GLY A 142 -2.40 5.41 21.58
N PRO A 143 -2.23 6.70 21.25
CA PRO A 143 -3.33 7.68 21.25
C PRO A 143 -4.19 7.65 19.96
N PHE A 144 -3.88 6.82 18.99
CA PHE A 144 -4.53 6.83 17.68
C PHE A 144 -5.40 5.58 17.48
N THR A 145 -6.60 5.76 16.90
CA THR A 145 -7.40 4.64 16.39
C THR A 145 -7.10 4.47 14.90
N LEU A 146 -6.55 3.34 14.53
CA LEU A 146 -6.09 3.04 13.18
C LEU A 146 -6.61 1.69 12.71
N THR A 147 -6.38 1.35 11.44
CA THR A 147 -6.68 0.02 10.90
C THR A 147 -5.99 -1.07 11.71
N ALA A 148 -6.76 -2.07 12.13
CA ALA A 148 -6.23 -3.26 12.80
C ALA A 148 -6.21 -4.47 11.88
N ARG A 149 -7.26 -4.65 11.07
CA ARG A 149 -7.37 -5.76 10.11
C ARG A 149 -7.99 -5.30 8.80
N GLY A 150 -7.56 -5.92 7.73
CA GLY A 150 -8.06 -5.67 6.39
C GLY A 150 -7.53 -6.71 5.42
N GLU A 151 -7.78 -6.46 4.15
CA GLU A 151 -7.34 -7.32 3.06
C GLU A 151 -6.82 -6.47 1.92
N ALA A 152 -6.00 -7.06 1.04
CA ALA A 152 -5.72 -6.49 -0.27
C ALA A 152 -6.34 -7.36 -1.36
N ARG A 153 -7.11 -6.73 -2.26
CA ARG A 153 -7.90 -7.39 -3.29
C ARG A 153 -7.64 -6.81 -4.67
N TYR A 154 -7.77 -7.67 -5.68
CA TYR A 154 -7.95 -7.22 -7.06
C TYR A 154 -9.36 -7.58 -7.55
N ALA A 155 -9.96 -6.68 -8.31
CA ALA A 155 -11.17 -6.99 -9.06
C ALA A 155 -10.83 -7.93 -10.23
N ALA A 156 -11.68 -8.92 -10.48
CA ALA A 156 -11.63 -9.81 -11.63
C ALA A 156 -13.03 -10.02 -12.18
N GLU A 157 -13.16 -10.57 -13.39
CA GLU A 157 -14.48 -10.84 -14.01
C GLU A 157 -15.35 -11.76 -13.15
N ALA A 158 -14.74 -12.71 -12.45
CA ALA A 158 -15.43 -13.64 -11.55
C ALA A 158 -15.71 -13.06 -10.15
N GLY A 159 -15.44 -11.77 -9.92
CA GLY A 159 -15.54 -11.10 -8.63
C GLY A 159 -14.17 -10.74 -8.04
N ALA A 160 -14.16 -9.92 -7.00
CA ALA A 160 -12.92 -9.54 -6.33
C ALA A 160 -12.34 -10.73 -5.53
N TYR A 161 -11.02 -10.90 -5.55
CA TYR A 161 -10.32 -11.90 -4.75
C TYR A 161 -9.27 -11.24 -3.84
N ALA A 162 -9.23 -11.68 -2.58
CA ALA A 162 -8.19 -11.32 -1.65
C ALA A 162 -6.92 -12.13 -1.95
N TYR A 163 -5.77 -11.48 -1.96
CA TYR A 163 -4.47 -12.12 -2.12
C TYR A 163 -3.55 -11.86 -0.92
N ILE A 164 -3.93 -10.91 -0.06
CA ILE A 164 -3.29 -10.62 1.23
C ILE A 164 -4.39 -10.41 2.26
N GLU A 165 -4.23 -10.99 3.43
CA GLU A 165 -4.90 -10.63 4.68
C GLU A 165 -3.90 -9.87 5.54
N LEU A 166 -4.34 -8.75 6.12
CA LEU A 166 -3.52 -7.86 6.92
C LEU A 166 -4.01 -7.86 8.37
N GLU A 167 -3.09 -8.03 9.30
CA GLU A 167 -3.29 -7.75 10.71
C GLU A 167 -2.11 -6.95 11.23
N PHE A 168 -2.38 -5.78 11.82
CA PHE A 168 -1.34 -4.93 12.38
C PHE A 168 -1.21 -5.23 13.87
N ASP A 169 -0.06 -5.79 14.26
CA ASP A 169 0.24 -6.11 15.66
C ASP A 169 0.68 -4.89 16.44
N ASP A 170 1.48 -4.01 15.82
CA ASP A 170 1.94 -2.76 16.40
C ASP A 170 2.16 -1.68 15.35
N ILE A 171 1.95 -0.42 15.74
CA ILE A 171 2.26 0.78 14.96
C ILE A 171 2.90 1.79 15.90
N THR A 172 4.14 2.15 15.62
CA THR A 172 4.92 3.09 16.43
C THR A 172 5.37 4.28 15.57
N TYR A 173 5.26 5.49 16.15
CA TYR A 173 5.66 6.75 15.51
C TYR A 173 6.86 7.37 16.24
N ASP A 174 7.51 8.30 15.55
CA ASP A 174 8.57 9.17 16.10
C ASP A 174 9.69 8.39 16.80
N LEU A 175 10.13 7.29 16.16
CA LEU A 175 11.26 6.53 16.65
C LEU A 175 12.48 7.45 16.71
N THR A 176 13.00 7.68 17.92
CA THR A 176 14.30 8.32 18.07
C THR A 176 15.38 7.32 17.60
N PRO A 177 16.24 7.69 16.64
CA PRO A 177 17.36 6.82 16.26
C PRO A 177 18.21 6.49 17.48
N PRO A 178 18.72 5.27 17.58
CA PRO A 178 19.62 4.88 18.66
C PRO A 178 20.92 5.68 18.65
#